data_dafb375bdd84593a5f37363388f3162c
#
_entry.id   dafb375bdd84593a5f37363388f3162c
#
_cell.length_a   1.000
_cell.length_b   1.000
_cell.length_c   1.000
_cell.angle_alpha   90.00
_cell.angle_beta   90.00
_cell.angle_gamma   90.00
#
_symmetry.space_group_name_H-M   'P 1'
#
loop_
_entity.id
_entity.type
_entity.pdbx_description
1 polymer ?
#
loop_
_entity_poly.entity_id
_entity_poly.type
_entity_poly.pdbx_seq_one_letter_code
_entity_poly.pdbx_strand_id
1 'polypeptide(L)'
;PVVTAADGSALEVIRVTSEEKSAPLYVYGEDFSATLLAGSMQEQLFLYPFHSGEREVTIHLAGAHQIVNAAVALKAAEVLAKKDPAITEKKILKGMDLTTWPGRMELIHERPDVILDGAHNPSGVTVLRRALDTYYPHGHRYFIFGMMGDKDVSEVAQILFRDTDTIYTVLADNGTRAEKPDVLARRLHKKAIPMDDLKTAFETAVHEAGPDDVVLVCGSLYLVGTFKAKGLSEDFL
;
A
#
# COMPACT_ATOMS: atom_id res chain seq x y z
N PRO A 1 -5.81 26.53 2.94
CA PRO A 1 -5.51 25.92 1.64
C PRO A 1 -5.85 24.45 1.64
N VAL A 2 -6.14 23.92 0.45
CA VAL A 2 -6.40 22.51 0.17
C VAL A 2 -5.34 22.04 -0.84
N VAL A 3 -4.80 20.84 -0.63
CA VAL A 3 -3.91 20.15 -1.58
C VAL A 3 -4.52 18.78 -1.87
N THR A 4 -4.71 18.42 -3.13
CA THR A 4 -5.43 17.20 -3.49
C THR A 4 -4.87 16.54 -4.74
N ALA A 5 -5.03 15.22 -4.82
CA ALA A 5 -4.93 14.42 -6.03
C ALA A 5 -6.26 13.72 -6.36
N ALA A 6 -7.37 14.23 -5.83
CA ALA A 6 -8.71 13.77 -6.22
C ALA A 6 -8.99 14.10 -7.68
N ASP A 7 -9.83 13.29 -8.32
CA ASP A 7 -10.32 13.47 -9.69
C ASP A 7 -11.84 13.35 -9.78
N GLY A 8 -12.39 13.54 -10.97
CA GLY A 8 -13.81 13.38 -11.26
C GLY A 8 -14.73 14.16 -10.31
N SER A 9 -15.82 13.54 -9.90
CA SER A 9 -16.83 14.18 -9.04
C SER A 9 -16.30 14.60 -7.67
N ALA A 10 -15.31 13.89 -7.13
CA ALA A 10 -14.68 14.26 -5.86
C ALA A 10 -13.93 15.58 -5.98
N LEU A 11 -13.19 15.78 -7.07
CA LEU A 11 -12.50 17.05 -7.33
C LEU A 11 -13.50 18.22 -7.49
N GLU A 12 -14.61 18.01 -8.19
CA GLU A 12 -15.64 19.05 -8.36
C GLU A 12 -16.21 19.52 -7.01
N VAL A 13 -16.51 18.59 -6.11
CA VAL A 13 -16.98 18.92 -4.75
C VAL A 13 -15.92 19.72 -3.99
N ILE A 14 -14.65 19.33 -4.11
CA ILE A 14 -13.51 20.02 -3.47
C ILE A 14 -13.37 21.44 -4.03
N ARG A 15 -13.51 21.65 -5.34
CA ARG A 15 -13.42 22.98 -5.98
C ARG A 15 -14.49 23.90 -5.44
N VAL A 16 -15.76 23.48 -5.53
CA VAL A 16 -16.90 24.28 -5.04
C VAL A 16 -16.70 24.63 -3.57
N THR A 17 -16.38 23.64 -2.73
CA THR A 17 -16.15 23.89 -1.29
C THR A 17 -14.98 24.83 -1.02
N SER A 18 -13.91 24.72 -1.80
CA SER A 18 -12.73 25.60 -1.68
C SER A 18 -13.08 27.05 -2.00
N GLU A 19 -13.88 27.29 -3.05
CA GLU A 19 -14.38 28.64 -3.42
C GLU A 19 -15.28 29.20 -2.34
N GLU A 20 -16.26 28.45 -1.86
CA GLU A 20 -17.17 28.87 -0.77
C GLU A 20 -16.41 29.25 0.51
N LYS A 21 -15.32 28.55 0.81
CA LYS A 21 -14.47 28.80 1.98
C LYS A 21 -13.33 29.79 1.73
N SER A 22 -13.20 30.33 0.53
CA SER A 22 -12.08 31.16 0.10
C SER A 22 -10.72 30.51 0.43
N ALA A 23 -10.65 29.19 0.26
CA ALA A 23 -9.47 28.39 0.55
C ALA A 23 -8.65 28.17 -0.75
N PRO A 24 -7.38 28.60 -0.81
CA PRO A 24 -6.51 28.30 -1.95
C PRO A 24 -6.47 26.78 -2.21
N LEU A 25 -6.70 26.37 -3.45
CA LEU A 25 -6.70 24.99 -3.90
C LEU A 25 -5.48 24.71 -4.77
N TYR A 26 -4.83 23.56 -4.55
CA TYR A 26 -3.73 23.03 -5.34
C TYR A 26 -4.06 21.61 -5.77
N VAL A 27 -4.12 21.36 -7.07
CA VAL A 27 -4.56 20.08 -7.68
C VAL A 27 -3.35 19.40 -8.35
N TYR A 28 -3.12 18.13 -8.01
CA TYR A 28 -2.12 17.32 -8.69
C TYR A 28 -2.47 17.14 -10.17
N GLY A 29 -1.48 17.31 -11.05
CA GLY A 29 -1.67 17.26 -12.49
C GLY A 29 -2.06 18.62 -13.14
N GLU A 30 -2.42 19.62 -12.32
CA GLU A 30 -2.73 20.98 -12.77
C GLU A 30 -1.70 22.00 -12.22
N ASP A 31 -1.56 22.06 -10.90
CA ASP A 31 -0.69 23.02 -10.21
C ASP A 31 0.68 22.45 -9.85
N PHE A 32 0.78 21.16 -9.73
CA PHE A 32 2.02 20.42 -9.43
C PHE A 32 1.94 18.99 -9.91
N SER A 33 3.09 18.37 -10.14
CA SER A 33 3.18 16.97 -10.57
C SER A 33 4.46 16.34 -10.05
N ALA A 34 4.64 15.04 -10.30
CA ALA A 34 5.90 14.33 -10.06
C ALA A 34 6.18 13.38 -11.22
N THR A 35 7.45 13.23 -11.59
CA THR A 35 7.88 12.36 -12.69
C THR A 35 8.79 11.28 -12.15
N LEU A 36 8.35 10.01 -12.22
CA LEU A 36 9.16 8.85 -11.82
C LEU A 36 10.41 8.75 -12.69
N LEU A 37 11.56 8.61 -12.07
CA LEU A 37 12.85 8.36 -12.72
C LEU A 37 13.26 6.90 -12.62
N ALA A 38 13.15 6.32 -11.41
CA ALA A 38 13.47 4.93 -11.14
C ALA A 38 12.63 4.42 -9.95
N GLY A 39 12.34 3.11 -9.91
CA GLY A 39 11.61 2.53 -8.80
C GLY A 39 11.87 1.04 -8.61
N SER A 40 11.96 0.64 -7.34
CA SER A 40 12.05 -0.74 -6.88
C SER A 40 11.08 -0.95 -5.72
N MET A 41 11.11 -2.15 -5.12
CA MET A 41 10.38 -2.42 -3.88
C MET A 41 10.93 -1.65 -2.67
N GLN A 42 12.23 -1.32 -2.68
CA GLN A 42 12.90 -0.66 -1.57
C GLN A 42 12.80 0.87 -1.64
N GLU A 43 12.89 1.42 -2.87
CA GLU A 43 12.89 2.87 -3.06
C GLU A 43 12.34 3.30 -4.40
N GLN A 44 11.88 4.54 -4.46
CA GLN A 44 11.51 5.22 -5.69
C GLN A 44 12.17 6.58 -5.74
N LEU A 45 12.75 6.92 -6.90
CA LEU A 45 13.33 8.21 -7.22
C LEU A 45 12.44 8.93 -8.23
N PHE A 46 12.07 10.18 -7.95
CA PHE A 46 11.24 10.99 -8.84
C PHE A 46 11.65 12.47 -8.82
N LEU A 47 11.33 13.19 -9.89
CA LEU A 47 11.47 14.65 -9.96
C LEU A 47 10.22 15.33 -9.41
N TYR A 48 10.44 16.36 -8.60
CA TYR A 48 9.38 17.22 -8.10
C TYR A 48 9.75 18.71 -8.30
N PRO A 49 8.83 19.54 -8.85
CA PRO A 49 9.07 20.96 -9.11
C PRO A 49 8.81 21.79 -7.84
N PHE A 50 9.84 21.96 -7.03
CA PHE A 50 9.80 22.95 -5.96
C PHE A 50 9.78 24.38 -6.51
N HIS A 51 9.35 25.34 -5.71
CA HIS A 51 9.42 26.76 -6.08
C HIS A 51 10.86 27.22 -6.40
N SER A 52 11.86 26.61 -5.77
CA SER A 52 13.30 26.86 -5.99
C SER A 52 13.89 26.17 -7.23
N GLY A 53 13.11 25.38 -7.94
CA GLY A 53 13.52 24.55 -9.08
C GLY A 53 13.28 23.07 -8.85
N GLU A 54 13.49 22.25 -9.87
CA GLU A 54 13.30 20.79 -9.77
C GLU A 54 14.31 20.15 -8.82
N ARG A 55 13.83 19.15 -8.08
CA ARG A 55 14.63 18.31 -7.19
C ARG A 55 14.33 16.85 -7.40
N GLU A 56 15.34 16.04 -7.31
CA GLU A 56 15.21 14.60 -7.11
C GLU A 56 14.77 14.32 -5.68
N VAL A 57 13.76 13.49 -5.55
CA VAL A 57 13.17 13.09 -4.27
C VAL A 57 13.17 11.56 -4.19
N THR A 58 13.69 11.03 -3.10
CA THR A 58 13.65 9.61 -2.78
C THR A 58 12.56 9.35 -1.73
N ILE A 59 11.81 8.25 -1.93
CA ILE A 59 10.90 7.68 -0.93
C ILE A 59 11.11 6.18 -0.83
N HIS A 60 10.95 5.64 0.39
CA HIS A 60 11.04 4.20 0.67
C HIS A 60 9.66 3.56 0.80
N LEU A 61 8.78 3.88 -0.15
CA LEU A 61 7.41 3.38 -0.26
C LEU A 61 7.19 2.87 -1.69
N ALA A 62 6.87 1.59 -1.84
CA ALA A 62 6.69 0.95 -3.13
C ALA A 62 5.32 1.30 -3.78
N GLY A 63 5.31 1.34 -5.12
CA GLY A 63 4.11 1.53 -5.93
C GLY A 63 3.92 2.96 -6.46
N ALA A 64 3.52 3.07 -7.72
CA ALA A 64 3.40 4.35 -8.42
C ALA A 64 2.44 5.36 -7.74
N HIS A 65 1.42 4.87 -7.02
CA HIS A 65 0.51 5.72 -6.25
C HIS A 65 1.21 6.46 -5.09
N GLN A 66 2.32 5.93 -4.58
CA GLN A 66 3.08 6.59 -3.50
C GLN A 66 3.81 7.83 -4.01
N ILE A 67 4.16 7.89 -5.30
CA ILE A 67 4.71 9.11 -5.92
C ILE A 67 3.68 10.24 -5.91
N VAL A 68 2.42 9.92 -6.23
CA VAL A 68 1.32 10.90 -6.16
C VAL A 68 1.09 11.36 -4.72
N ASN A 69 1.07 10.42 -3.76
CA ASN A 69 0.94 10.73 -2.33
C ASN A 69 2.09 11.60 -1.83
N ALA A 70 3.32 11.27 -2.23
CA ALA A 70 4.52 12.04 -1.90
C ALA A 70 4.45 13.46 -2.48
N ALA A 71 4.04 13.61 -3.74
CA ALA A 71 3.87 14.93 -4.37
C ALA A 71 2.83 15.80 -3.62
N VAL A 72 1.70 15.20 -3.22
CA VAL A 72 0.69 15.88 -2.39
C VAL A 72 1.28 16.31 -1.04
N ALA A 73 2.05 15.44 -0.39
CA ALA A 73 2.71 15.75 0.89
C ALA A 73 3.76 16.86 0.73
N LEU A 74 4.57 16.81 -0.34
CA LEU A 74 5.55 17.86 -0.66
C LEU A 74 4.86 19.21 -0.87
N LYS A 75 3.79 19.24 -1.67
CA LYS A 75 3.02 20.47 -1.90
C LYS A 75 2.40 21.02 -0.63
N ALA A 76 1.86 20.15 0.21
CA ALA A 76 1.33 20.57 1.51
C ALA A 76 2.44 21.15 2.41
N ALA A 77 3.62 20.54 2.42
CA ALA A 77 4.78 21.05 3.17
C ALA A 77 5.26 22.40 2.65
N GLU A 78 5.32 22.62 1.31
CA GLU A 78 5.63 23.93 0.72
C GLU A 78 4.61 25.01 1.12
N VAL A 79 3.33 24.66 1.14
CA VAL A 79 2.27 25.59 1.57
C VAL A 79 2.42 25.96 3.05
N LEU A 80 2.77 24.99 3.90
CA LEU A 80 3.06 25.24 5.33
C LEU A 80 4.32 26.06 5.54
N ALA A 81 5.37 25.82 4.77
CA ALA A 81 6.64 26.57 4.83
C ALA A 81 6.46 28.08 4.62
N LYS A 82 5.43 28.51 3.87
CA LYS A 82 5.09 29.94 3.73
C LYS A 82 4.68 30.60 5.04
N LYS A 83 4.21 29.82 6.03
CA LYS A 83 3.75 30.30 7.34
C LYS A 83 4.75 30.00 8.45
N ASP A 84 5.62 29.01 8.26
CA ASP A 84 6.61 28.59 9.24
C ASP A 84 8.00 28.47 8.60
N PRO A 85 8.89 29.46 8.82
CA PRO A 85 10.26 29.45 8.29
C PRO A 85 11.13 28.29 8.81
N ALA A 86 10.69 27.57 9.85
CA ALA A 86 11.40 26.41 10.35
C ALA A 86 11.24 25.20 9.39
N ILE A 87 10.24 25.21 8.51
CA ILE A 87 10.01 24.18 7.48
C ILE A 87 10.81 24.59 6.23
N THR A 88 12.04 24.11 6.13
CA THR A 88 12.92 24.38 4.99
C THR A 88 12.86 23.25 3.97
N GLU A 89 13.15 23.53 2.68
CA GLU A 89 13.23 22.53 1.61
C GLU A 89 14.12 21.34 2.02
N LYS A 90 15.29 21.62 2.60
CA LYS A 90 16.20 20.57 3.10
C LYS A 90 15.54 19.65 4.12
N LYS A 91 14.72 20.19 5.03
CA LYS A 91 14.00 19.38 6.03
C LYS A 91 12.86 18.59 5.39
N ILE A 92 12.17 19.17 4.42
CA ILE A 92 11.12 18.49 3.65
C ILE A 92 11.72 17.28 2.94
N LEU A 93 12.79 17.46 2.17
CA LEU A 93 13.48 16.37 1.46
C LEU A 93 13.96 15.27 2.41
N LYS A 94 14.60 15.67 3.52
CA LYS A 94 15.02 14.71 4.55
C LYS A 94 13.83 13.96 5.18
N GLY A 95 12.71 14.65 5.39
CA GLY A 95 11.48 14.03 5.91
C GLY A 95 10.91 12.99 4.95
N MET A 96 10.93 13.26 3.65
CA MET A 96 10.49 12.31 2.63
C MET A 96 11.36 11.06 2.61
N ASP A 97 12.67 11.23 2.60
CA ASP A 97 13.66 10.15 2.63
C ASP A 97 13.55 9.26 3.88
N LEU A 98 13.19 9.82 5.02
CA LEU A 98 13.01 9.09 6.28
C LEU A 98 11.61 8.50 6.47
N THR A 99 10.68 8.75 5.54
CA THR A 99 9.29 8.31 5.70
C THR A 99 9.17 6.81 5.47
N THR A 100 8.65 6.11 6.47
CA THR A 100 8.25 4.70 6.38
C THR A 100 6.78 4.56 6.76
N TRP A 101 6.11 3.55 6.21
CA TRP A 101 4.72 3.27 6.54
C TRP A 101 4.47 1.75 6.63
N PRO A 102 4.47 1.19 7.84
CA PRO A 102 4.26 -0.24 8.01
C PRO A 102 2.95 -0.73 7.39
N GLY A 103 3.01 -1.90 6.75
CA GLY A 103 1.85 -2.52 6.11
C GLY A 103 1.37 -1.83 4.83
N ARG A 104 2.28 -1.15 4.10
CA ARG A 104 2.05 -0.63 2.76
C ARG A 104 3.14 -1.13 1.82
N MET A 105 2.89 -2.25 1.13
CA MET A 105 3.88 -2.95 0.31
C MET A 105 5.23 -3.07 1.04
N GLU A 106 5.16 -3.37 2.33
CA GLU A 106 6.33 -3.45 3.20
C GLU A 106 7.08 -4.76 2.97
N LEU A 107 8.24 -4.67 2.34
CA LEU A 107 9.14 -5.81 2.17
C LEU A 107 9.86 -6.10 3.49
N ILE A 108 9.68 -7.30 4.04
CA ILE A 108 10.24 -7.71 5.34
C ILE A 108 11.27 -8.84 5.23
N HIS A 109 11.33 -9.52 4.08
CA HIS A 109 12.29 -10.58 3.80
C HIS A 109 12.51 -10.65 2.29
N GLU A 110 13.69 -11.09 1.89
CA GLU A 110 14.07 -11.33 0.48
C GLU A 110 14.41 -12.81 0.26
N ARG A 111 13.95 -13.36 -0.86
CA ARG A 111 14.26 -14.72 -1.37
C ARG A 111 13.72 -15.89 -0.54
N PRO A 112 12.41 -16.12 -0.51
CA PRO A 112 11.36 -15.40 -1.25
C PRO A 112 11.06 -14.03 -0.67
N ASP A 113 10.58 -13.12 -1.51
CA ASP A 113 10.14 -11.83 -1.02
C ASP A 113 8.88 -12.00 -0.17
N VAL A 114 8.90 -11.46 1.05
CA VAL A 114 7.74 -11.44 1.93
C VAL A 114 7.25 -10.02 2.11
N ILE A 115 5.98 -9.77 1.76
CA ILE A 115 5.37 -8.45 1.72
C ILE A 115 4.17 -8.39 2.66
N LEU A 116 4.09 -7.30 3.44
CA LEU A 116 2.93 -6.96 4.24
C LEU A 116 2.17 -5.81 3.59
N ASP A 117 0.86 -5.99 3.36
CA ASP A 117 0.01 -4.92 2.83
C ASP A 117 -1.40 -4.94 3.44
N GLY A 118 -1.86 -3.78 3.91
CA GLY A 118 -3.15 -3.63 4.56
C GLY A 118 -4.33 -3.38 3.62
N ALA A 119 -4.20 -3.58 2.31
CA ALA A 119 -5.30 -3.42 1.34
C ALA A 119 -6.47 -4.34 1.69
N HIS A 120 -7.68 -3.77 1.79
CA HIS A 120 -8.88 -4.45 2.29
C HIS A 120 -10.18 -3.98 1.63
N ASN A 121 -10.08 -3.22 0.56
CA ASN A 121 -11.21 -2.72 -0.22
C ASN A 121 -10.85 -2.71 -1.72
N PRO A 122 -11.82 -2.60 -2.64
CA PRO A 122 -11.59 -2.65 -4.08
C PRO A 122 -10.51 -1.69 -4.58
N SER A 123 -10.53 -0.44 -4.12
CA SER A 123 -9.53 0.56 -4.50
C SER A 123 -8.12 0.17 -4.04
N GLY A 124 -7.97 -0.23 -2.78
CA GLY A 124 -6.66 -0.65 -2.22
C GLY A 124 -6.09 -1.87 -2.93
N VAL A 125 -6.92 -2.91 -3.14
CA VAL A 125 -6.44 -4.13 -3.82
C VAL A 125 -6.18 -3.93 -5.31
N THR A 126 -6.83 -2.96 -5.96
CA THR A 126 -6.49 -2.56 -7.34
C THR A 126 -5.07 -2.00 -7.40
N VAL A 127 -4.71 -1.16 -6.46
CA VAL A 127 -3.36 -0.60 -6.35
C VAL A 127 -2.34 -1.68 -6.03
N LEU A 128 -2.63 -2.55 -5.04
CA LEU A 128 -1.80 -3.69 -4.68
C LEU A 128 -1.58 -4.61 -5.89
N ARG A 129 -2.64 -4.94 -6.64
CA ARG A 129 -2.57 -5.79 -7.83
C ARG A 129 -1.63 -5.21 -8.89
N ARG A 130 -1.75 -3.90 -9.17
CA ARG A 130 -0.87 -3.19 -10.13
C ARG A 130 0.59 -3.23 -9.69
N ALA A 131 0.85 -3.02 -8.40
CA ALA A 131 2.21 -3.10 -7.85
C ALA A 131 2.79 -4.52 -8.00
N LEU A 132 2.00 -5.56 -7.69
CA LEU A 132 2.42 -6.95 -7.89
C LEU A 132 2.72 -7.27 -9.36
N ASP A 133 1.96 -6.72 -10.29
CA ASP A 133 2.20 -6.93 -11.72
C ASP A 133 3.44 -6.19 -12.22
N THR A 134 3.79 -5.09 -11.57
CA THR A 134 4.98 -4.30 -11.89
C THR A 134 6.26 -4.92 -11.34
N TYR A 135 6.26 -5.26 -10.05
CA TYR A 135 7.47 -5.72 -9.35
C TYR A 135 7.67 -7.24 -9.43
N TYR A 136 6.58 -8.02 -9.57
CA TYR A 136 6.58 -9.48 -9.63
C TYR A 136 5.82 -9.97 -10.87
N PRO A 137 6.28 -9.61 -12.09
CA PRO A 137 5.63 -10.04 -13.33
C PRO A 137 5.70 -11.55 -13.56
N HIS A 138 6.69 -12.19 -12.95
CA HIS A 138 6.96 -13.62 -12.98
C HIS A 138 7.00 -14.19 -11.57
N GLY A 139 7.13 -15.50 -11.44
CA GLY A 139 7.09 -16.21 -10.17
C GLY A 139 5.69 -16.53 -9.70
N HIS A 140 5.61 -17.42 -8.72
CA HIS A 140 4.37 -17.81 -8.08
C HIS A 140 4.04 -16.84 -6.92
N ARG A 141 2.75 -16.69 -6.64
CA ARG A 141 2.28 -15.80 -5.56
C ARG A 141 1.54 -16.60 -4.53
N TYR A 142 1.99 -16.51 -3.30
CA TYR A 142 1.37 -17.10 -2.13
C TYR A 142 0.72 -15.98 -1.31
N PHE A 143 -0.58 -16.09 -1.11
CA PHE A 143 -1.33 -15.12 -0.33
C PHE A 143 -1.72 -15.73 1.02
N ILE A 144 -1.41 -15.03 2.09
CA ILE A 144 -1.96 -15.25 3.42
C ILE A 144 -3.00 -14.16 3.62
N PHE A 145 -4.26 -14.53 3.47
CA PHE A 145 -5.35 -13.59 3.32
C PHE A 145 -6.35 -13.69 4.47
N GLY A 146 -6.57 -12.57 5.14
CA GLY A 146 -7.58 -12.47 6.20
C GLY A 146 -8.31 -11.14 6.11
N MET A 147 -9.64 -11.16 6.21
CA MET A 147 -10.48 -9.99 5.99
C MET A 147 -11.60 -9.90 7.02
N MET A 148 -12.14 -8.70 7.21
CA MET A 148 -13.32 -8.48 8.03
C MET A 148 -14.58 -8.88 7.28
N GLY A 149 -15.54 -9.52 7.97
CA GLY A 149 -16.76 -10.07 7.36
C GLY A 149 -17.71 -9.03 6.76
N ASP A 150 -17.59 -7.76 7.18
CA ASP A 150 -18.39 -6.63 6.68
C ASP A 150 -17.91 -6.05 5.33
N LYS A 151 -16.85 -6.61 4.74
CA LYS A 151 -16.27 -6.15 3.47
C LYS A 151 -16.79 -6.95 2.27
N ASP A 152 -16.69 -6.35 1.09
CA ASP A 152 -16.99 -7.03 -0.17
C ASP A 152 -15.83 -7.94 -0.59
N VAL A 153 -15.87 -9.16 -0.03
CA VAL A 153 -14.84 -10.18 -0.27
C VAL A 153 -14.83 -10.60 -1.74
N SER A 154 -16.00 -10.68 -2.39
CA SER A 154 -16.10 -11.18 -3.77
C SER A 154 -15.47 -10.22 -4.77
N GLU A 155 -15.74 -8.91 -4.64
CA GLU A 155 -15.12 -7.89 -5.49
C GLU A 155 -13.61 -7.82 -5.27
N VAL A 156 -13.17 -7.83 -4.00
CA VAL A 156 -11.73 -7.88 -3.65
C VAL A 156 -11.04 -9.10 -4.29
N ALA A 157 -11.66 -10.27 -4.22
CA ALA A 157 -11.09 -11.50 -4.78
C ALA A 157 -10.94 -11.45 -6.30
N GLN A 158 -11.93 -10.93 -7.01
CA GLN A 158 -11.91 -10.79 -8.48
C GLN A 158 -10.78 -9.86 -8.94
N ILE A 159 -10.51 -8.80 -8.20
CA ILE A 159 -9.45 -7.83 -8.52
C ILE A 159 -8.07 -8.41 -8.18
N LEU A 160 -7.92 -8.99 -6.99
CA LEU A 160 -6.61 -9.31 -6.42
C LEU A 160 -6.04 -10.62 -6.95
N PHE A 161 -6.85 -11.69 -7.01
CA PHE A 161 -6.33 -13.05 -7.22
C PHE A 161 -6.42 -13.52 -8.68
N ARG A 162 -5.37 -14.21 -9.12
CA ARG A 162 -5.34 -15.00 -10.36
C ARG A 162 -5.60 -16.48 -10.06
N ASP A 163 -5.95 -17.26 -11.08
CA ASP A 163 -6.19 -18.69 -10.93
C ASP A 163 -4.91 -19.49 -10.63
N THR A 164 -3.75 -18.89 -10.91
CA THR A 164 -2.43 -19.46 -10.63
C THR A 164 -1.94 -19.21 -9.22
N ASP A 165 -2.57 -18.32 -8.46
CA ASP A 165 -2.14 -17.96 -7.12
C ASP A 165 -2.50 -19.05 -6.11
N THR A 166 -1.65 -19.26 -5.09
CA THR A 166 -1.98 -20.06 -3.91
C THR A 166 -2.51 -19.14 -2.82
N ILE A 167 -3.67 -19.47 -2.24
CA ILE A 167 -4.34 -18.61 -1.26
C ILE A 167 -4.59 -19.42 0.01
N TYR A 168 -3.97 -18.99 1.11
CA TYR A 168 -4.24 -19.46 2.47
C TYR A 168 -5.14 -18.43 3.16
N THR A 169 -6.34 -18.84 3.56
CA THR A 169 -7.24 -17.95 4.31
C THR A 169 -7.04 -18.15 5.81
N VAL A 170 -6.93 -17.04 6.54
CA VAL A 170 -6.70 -17.03 8.00
C VAL A 170 -7.62 -16.04 8.71
N LEU A 171 -7.73 -16.13 10.04
CA LEU A 171 -8.36 -15.07 10.83
C LEU A 171 -7.51 -13.80 10.76
N ALA A 172 -8.14 -12.65 10.46
CA ALA A 172 -7.44 -11.37 10.44
C ALA A 172 -7.03 -10.89 11.84
N ASP A 173 -7.87 -11.19 12.84
CA ASP A 173 -7.60 -10.95 14.25
C ASP A 173 -8.47 -11.91 15.11
N ASN A 174 -8.37 -11.81 16.42
CA ASN A 174 -9.19 -12.60 17.37
C ASN A 174 -10.55 -11.95 17.68
N GLY A 175 -10.91 -10.85 16.98
CA GLY A 175 -12.17 -10.14 17.18
C GLY A 175 -13.36 -10.82 16.48
N THR A 176 -14.55 -10.47 16.92
CA THR A 176 -15.81 -11.02 16.37
C THR A 176 -16.11 -10.57 14.93
N ARG A 177 -15.41 -9.55 14.42
CA ARG A 177 -15.60 -9.01 13.07
C ARG A 177 -14.77 -9.72 12.02
N ALA A 178 -13.72 -10.45 12.41
CA ALA A 178 -12.89 -11.21 11.49
C ALA A 178 -13.71 -12.35 10.85
N GLU A 179 -13.64 -12.49 9.53
CA GLU A 179 -14.29 -13.60 8.83
C GLU A 179 -13.55 -14.89 9.13
N LYS A 180 -14.30 -15.98 9.36
CA LYS A 180 -13.71 -17.30 9.59
C LYS A 180 -13.00 -17.80 8.34
N PRO A 181 -11.85 -18.50 8.45
CA PRO A 181 -11.06 -18.94 7.31
C PRO A 181 -11.85 -19.76 6.30
N ASP A 182 -12.66 -20.71 6.77
CA ASP A 182 -13.48 -21.59 5.91
C ASP A 182 -14.62 -20.83 5.21
N VAL A 183 -15.21 -19.82 5.86
CA VAL A 183 -16.21 -18.95 5.27
C VAL A 183 -15.57 -18.03 4.24
N LEU A 184 -14.41 -17.44 4.58
CA LEU A 184 -13.66 -16.58 3.70
C LEU A 184 -13.24 -17.33 2.43
N ALA A 185 -12.71 -18.55 2.55
CA ALA A 185 -12.33 -19.39 1.42
C ALA A 185 -13.51 -19.63 0.45
N ARG A 186 -14.72 -19.90 0.97
CA ARG A 186 -15.92 -20.04 0.13
C ARG A 186 -16.34 -18.74 -0.56
N ARG A 187 -16.24 -17.60 0.13
CA ARG A 187 -16.61 -16.28 -0.41
C ARG A 187 -15.67 -15.75 -1.49
N LEU A 188 -14.43 -16.22 -1.53
CA LEU A 188 -13.46 -15.84 -2.56
C LEU A 188 -13.84 -16.33 -3.96
N HIS A 189 -14.68 -17.38 -4.06
CA HIS A 189 -14.96 -18.07 -5.33
C HIS A 189 -13.70 -18.47 -6.11
N LYS A 190 -12.61 -18.74 -5.40
CA LYS A 190 -11.30 -19.17 -5.88
C LYS A 190 -10.86 -20.40 -5.11
N LYS A 191 -9.91 -21.15 -5.65
CA LYS A 191 -9.29 -22.25 -4.91
C LYS A 191 -8.47 -21.67 -3.76
N ALA A 192 -8.99 -21.74 -2.53
CA ALA A 192 -8.34 -21.26 -1.34
C ALA A 192 -8.33 -22.35 -0.26
N ILE A 193 -7.29 -22.35 0.56
CA ILE A 193 -7.02 -23.34 1.62
C ILE A 193 -7.24 -22.64 2.96
N PRO A 194 -8.28 -23.01 3.73
CA PRO A 194 -8.46 -22.45 5.06
C PRO A 194 -7.42 -23.01 6.03
N MET A 195 -6.80 -22.12 6.81
CA MET A 195 -5.79 -22.43 7.82
C MET A 195 -6.23 -21.90 9.18
N ASP A 196 -6.13 -22.71 10.21
CA ASP A 196 -6.57 -22.35 11.56
C ASP A 196 -5.59 -21.40 12.27
N ASP A 197 -4.31 -21.44 11.87
CA ASP A 197 -3.25 -20.64 12.49
C ASP A 197 -2.45 -19.83 11.45
N LEU A 198 -2.24 -18.55 11.76
CA LEU A 198 -1.49 -17.61 10.93
C LEU A 198 -0.01 -18.03 10.78
N LYS A 199 0.61 -18.53 11.86
CA LYS A 199 2.01 -18.96 11.85
C LYS A 199 2.18 -20.16 10.91
N THR A 200 1.34 -21.16 11.04
CA THR A 200 1.35 -22.36 10.16
C THR A 200 1.12 -21.97 8.69
N ALA A 201 0.19 -21.07 8.41
CA ALA A 201 -0.05 -20.57 7.05
C ALA A 201 1.19 -19.89 6.47
N PHE A 202 1.87 -19.08 7.27
CA PHE A 202 3.07 -18.37 6.86
C PHE A 202 4.24 -19.32 6.62
N GLU A 203 4.53 -20.21 7.56
CA GLU A 203 5.59 -21.22 7.44
C GLU A 203 5.38 -22.11 6.21
N THR A 204 4.13 -22.55 5.95
CA THR A 204 3.79 -23.33 4.77
C THR A 204 4.07 -22.55 3.48
N ALA A 205 3.60 -21.30 3.39
CA ALA A 205 3.79 -20.47 2.21
C ALA A 205 5.28 -20.21 1.92
N VAL A 206 6.07 -19.89 2.95
CA VAL A 206 7.52 -19.64 2.78
C VAL A 206 8.27 -20.91 2.42
N HIS A 207 7.87 -22.07 2.99
CA HIS A 207 8.50 -23.35 2.68
C HIS A 207 8.22 -23.81 1.23
N GLU A 208 7.05 -23.52 0.70
CA GLU A 208 6.67 -23.85 -0.68
C GLU A 208 7.23 -22.88 -1.72
N ALA A 209 7.51 -21.63 -1.31
CA ALA A 209 7.98 -20.57 -2.20
C ALA A 209 9.45 -20.78 -2.61
N GLY A 210 9.71 -20.65 -3.89
CA GLY A 210 11.08 -20.54 -4.43
C GLY A 210 11.65 -19.13 -4.26
N PRO A 211 12.94 -18.94 -4.54
CA PRO A 211 13.64 -17.65 -4.31
C PRO A 211 13.11 -16.48 -5.17
N ASP A 212 12.42 -16.77 -6.27
CA ASP A 212 11.85 -15.76 -7.19
C ASP A 212 10.33 -15.59 -7.00
N ASP A 213 9.75 -16.30 -6.02
CA ASP A 213 8.34 -16.21 -5.67
C ASP A 213 8.09 -15.11 -4.64
N VAL A 214 6.82 -14.78 -4.43
CA VAL A 214 6.42 -13.77 -3.45
C VAL A 214 5.33 -14.30 -2.51
N VAL A 215 5.53 -14.04 -1.22
CA VAL A 215 4.55 -14.33 -0.15
C VAL A 215 3.95 -13.01 0.33
N LEU A 216 2.63 -12.89 0.28
CA LEU A 216 1.91 -11.69 0.70
C LEU A 216 1.01 -11.97 1.90
N VAL A 217 1.15 -11.16 2.94
CA VAL A 217 0.19 -11.11 4.05
C VAL A 217 -0.69 -9.88 3.86
N CYS A 218 -1.96 -10.08 3.50
CA CYS A 218 -2.84 -8.96 3.15
C CYS A 218 -4.34 -9.22 3.42
N GLY A 219 -5.17 -8.21 3.12
CA GLY A 219 -6.62 -8.24 3.29
C GLY A 219 -7.13 -7.49 4.52
N SER A 220 -6.23 -7.15 5.46
CA SER A 220 -6.58 -6.35 6.64
C SER A 220 -5.35 -5.76 7.32
N LEU A 221 -5.46 -4.50 7.78
CA LEU A 221 -4.44 -3.92 8.68
C LEU A 221 -4.37 -4.65 10.03
N TYR A 222 -5.48 -5.26 10.48
CA TYR A 222 -5.47 -6.08 11.70
C TYR A 222 -4.65 -7.35 11.50
N LEU A 223 -4.74 -8.00 10.33
CA LEU A 223 -3.90 -9.16 10.01
C LEU A 223 -2.42 -8.80 10.03
N VAL A 224 -2.05 -7.69 9.37
CA VAL A 224 -0.66 -7.19 9.38
C VAL A 224 -0.20 -6.89 10.80
N GLY A 225 -1.05 -6.25 11.62
CA GLY A 225 -0.78 -6.00 13.03
C GLY A 225 -0.58 -7.28 13.84
N THR A 226 -1.45 -8.28 13.64
CA THR A 226 -1.34 -9.60 14.29
C THR A 226 -0.06 -10.32 13.88
N PHE A 227 0.30 -10.28 12.59
CA PHE A 227 1.52 -10.87 12.05
C PHE A 227 2.76 -10.28 12.74
N LYS A 228 2.86 -8.95 12.81
CA LYS A 228 3.97 -8.25 13.46
C LYS A 228 4.01 -8.50 14.99
N ALA A 229 2.86 -8.47 15.65
CA ALA A 229 2.77 -8.71 17.09
C ALA A 229 3.18 -10.13 17.51
N LYS A 230 3.05 -11.11 16.62
CA LYS A 230 3.52 -12.48 16.82
C LYS A 230 5.02 -12.67 16.53
N GLY A 231 5.74 -11.64 16.06
CA GLY A 231 7.17 -11.73 15.73
C GLY A 231 7.49 -12.64 14.54
N LEU A 232 6.49 -12.94 13.68
CA LEU A 232 6.65 -13.95 12.62
C LEU A 232 7.69 -13.57 11.56
N SER A 233 8.09 -12.30 11.48
CA SER A 233 9.21 -11.85 10.64
C SER A 233 10.57 -12.11 11.26
N GLU A 234 10.67 -12.22 12.58
CA GLU A 234 11.95 -12.37 13.31
C GLU A 234 12.42 -13.83 13.34
N ASP A 235 11.48 -14.78 13.28
CA ASP A 235 11.77 -16.22 13.30
C ASP A 235 12.43 -16.72 11.99
N PHE A 236 12.49 -15.88 10.94
CA PHE A 236 13.04 -16.21 9.59
C PHE A 236 14.28 -15.40 9.23
N LEU A 237 14.74 -14.52 10.12
CA LEU A 237 16.01 -13.79 10.00
C LEU A 237 17.12 -14.53 10.73
#